data_9ac44a5bd99a6399ecdebc88d00fa5d2
#
_entry.id   9ac44a5bd99a6399ecdebc88d00fa5d2
#
_cell.length_a   1.000
_cell.length_b   1.000
_cell.length_c   1.000
_cell.angle_alpha   90.00
_cell.angle_beta   90.00
_cell.angle_gamma   90.00
#
_symmetry.space_group_name_H-M   'P 1'
#
loop_
_entity.id
_entity.type
_entity.pdbx_description
1 polymer ?
#
loop_
_entity_poly.entity_id
_entity_poly.type
_entity_poly.pdbx_seq_one_letter_code
_entity_poly.pdbx_strand_id
1 'polypeptide(L)'
;MTQLRAYDHADSDDLRAQVRFCADTGQIWLHEHRMLLVHAEAQACLRKELIDTLGMERAQGLLTRMGYASGVRDAELARARAEGLDDIEAFMAGPRLHTLEGIVRVVPVRIEVVRASGRFYGEFIWEHSWEGQWHRHFYGTHSEPVCWTQIGYACGYTSAFMGRPILYKEVECVGMGDNNCRIIGKPIEEWPDADEHKHFFSRESIAEQLFDLQTQVTQLRSTIGDKEKLPADMTGNSPGFRAAYELLRQAAGTRIAVLLLGETGVGKELFARAL
;
A
#
# COMPACT_ATOMS: atom_id res chain seq x y z
N MET A 1 -34.46 16.40 0.25
CA MET A 1 -34.36 15.17 -0.53
C MET A 1 -34.20 15.58 -2.00
N THR A 2 -32.96 15.79 -2.43
CA THR A 2 -32.63 16.11 -3.82
C THR A 2 -32.64 14.79 -4.57
N GLN A 3 -33.58 14.61 -5.49
CA GLN A 3 -33.62 13.44 -6.38
C GLN A 3 -32.30 13.37 -7.15
N LEU A 4 -31.57 12.27 -6.95
CA LEU A 4 -30.47 11.87 -7.81
C LEU A 4 -31.05 11.71 -9.22
N ARG A 5 -30.81 12.68 -10.09
CA ARG A 5 -31.05 12.50 -11.54
C ARG A 5 -30.18 11.32 -11.97
N ALA A 6 -30.77 10.39 -12.72
CA ALA A 6 -30.02 9.35 -13.39
C ALA A 6 -28.89 10.03 -14.17
N TYR A 7 -27.65 9.78 -13.75
CA TYR A 7 -26.47 10.27 -14.44
C TYR A 7 -26.40 9.52 -15.77
N ASP A 8 -26.94 10.16 -16.79
CA ASP A 8 -27.13 9.57 -18.11
C ASP A 8 -25.82 9.55 -18.90
N HIS A 9 -25.73 8.61 -19.82
CA HIS A 9 -24.57 8.23 -20.63
C HIS A 9 -23.88 9.34 -21.45
N ALA A 10 -24.42 10.55 -21.54
CA ALA A 10 -23.90 11.65 -22.35
C ALA A 10 -22.51 12.16 -21.92
N ASP A 11 -22.22 12.13 -20.60
CA ASP A 11 -20.92 12.63 -20.06
C ASP A 11 -19.77 11.60 -20.17
N SER A 12 -20.09 10.31 -20.34
CA SER A 12 -19.07 9.28 -20.58
C SER A 12 -18.48 9.38 -21.99
N ASP A 13 -19.25 9.91 -22.96
CA ASP A 13 -18.80 10.04 -24.34
C ASP A 13 -17.66 11.03 -24.49
N ASP A 14 -17.66 12.11 -23.71
CA ASP A 14 -16.57 13.08 -23.73
C ASP A 14 -15.22 12.49 -23.23
N LEU A 15 -15.23 11.67 -22.18
CA LEU A 15 -14.03 10.98 -21.68
C LEU A 15 -13.56 9.90 -22.66
N ARG A 16 -14.44 9.14 -23.28
CA ARG A 16 -14.11 8.13 -24.29
C ARG A 16 -13.47 8.75 -25.51
N ALA A 17 -13.96 9.91 -25.96
CA ALA A 17 -13.41 10.65 -27.09
C ALA A 17 -11.97 11.14 -26.84
N GLN A 18 -11.52 11.16 -25.60
CA GLN A 18 -10.18 11.59 -25.21
C GLN A 18 -9.14 10.45 -25.19
N VAL A 19 -9.59 9.21 -25.31
CA VAL A 19 -8.70 8.05 -25.47
C VAL A 19 -8.17 8.04 -26.90
N ARG A 20 -6.85 8.18 -27.06
CA ARG A 20 -6.19 8.19 -28.36
C ARG A 20 -5.29 6.97 -28.52
N PHE A 21 -5.50 6.24 -29.60
CA PHE A 21 -4.66 5.14 -30.02
C PHE A 21 -3.71 5.64 -31.12
N CYS A 22 -2.41 5.69 -30.83
CA CYS A 22 -1.37 6.11 -31.76
C CYS A 22 -0.72 4.88 -32.39
N ALA A 23 -1.23 4.43 -33.54
CA ALA A 23 -0.76 3.21 -34.20
C ALA A 23 0.74 3.25 -34.56
N ASP A 24 1.23 4.41 -34.99
CA ASP A 24 2.63 4.60 -35.42
C ASP A 24 3.64 4.43 -34.27
N THR A 25 3.22 4.72 -33.04
CA THR A 25 4.09 4.64 -31.85
C THR A 25 3.70 3.48 -30.92
N GLY A 26 2.58 2.80 -31.17
CA GLY A 26 2.04 1.77 -30.30
C GLY A 26 1.61 2.31 -28.92
N GLN A 27 1.24 3.58 -28.82
CA GLN A 27 0.93 4.25 -27.57
C GLN A 27 -0.57 4.53 -27.46
N ILE A 28 -1.09 4.41 -26.22
CA ILE A 28 -2.45 4.79 -25.87
C ILE A 28 -2.34 5.96 -24.89
N TRP A 29 -3.14 6.99 -25.11
CA TRP A 29 -3.16 8.20 -24.30
C TRP A 29 -4.57 8.53 -23.86
N LEU A 30 -4.72 8.89 -22.60
CA LEU A 30 -5.89 9.57 -22.05
C LEU A 30 -5.42 10.96 -21.63
N HIS A 31 -5.77 12.00 -22.37
CA HIS A 31 -5.12 13.31 -22.28
C HIS A 31 -3.60 13.23 -22.42
N GLU A 32 -2.88 13.65 -21.37
CA GLU A 32 -1.41 13.60 -21.27
C GLU A 32 -0.92 12.33 -20.55
N HIS A 33 -1.84 11.50 -20.03
CA HIS A 33 -1.49 10.28 -19.34
C HIS A 33 -1.34 9.13 -20.32
N ARG A 34 -0.17 8.48 -20.30
CA ARG A 34 0.03 7.27 -21.08
C ARG A 34 -0.67 6.10 -20.41
N MET A 35 -1.54 5.46 -21.18
CA MET A 35 -2.31 4.29 -20.73
C MET A 35 -1.73 3.00 -21.31
N LEU A 36 -2.06 1.89 -20.68
CA LEU A 36 -1.80 0.55 -21.16
C LEU A 36 -3.12 -0.22 -21.23
N LEU A 37 -3.33 -0.95 -22.31
CA LEU A 37 -4.41 -1.93 -22.41
C LEU A 37 -3.84 -3.28 -21.99
N VAL A 38 -4.23 -3.76 -20.83
CA VAL A 38 -3.71 -4.99 -20.23
C VAL A 38 -4.86 -5.97 -20.00
N HIS A 39 -4.62 -7.24 -20.24
CA HIS A 39 -5.61 -8.27 -19.90
C HIS A 39 -5.87 -8.31 -18.39
N ALA A 40 -7.13 -8.31 -17.98
CA ALA A 40 -7.52 -8.40 -16.57
C ALA A 40 -6.95 -9.66 -15.88
N GLU A 41 -6.92 -10.79 -16.60
CA GLU A 41 -6.31 -12.03 -16.12
C GLU A 41 -4.81 -11.88 -15.85
N ALA A 42 -4.06 -11.18 -16.72
CA ALA A 42 -2.63 -10.95 -16.50
C ALA A 42 -2.38 -10.10 -15.25
N GLN A 43 -3.19 -9.08 -15.02
CA GLN A 43 -3.14 -8.28 -13.79
C GLN A 43 -3.52 -9.12 -12.55
N ALA A 44 -4.51 -10.00 -12.69
CA ALA A 44 -4.91 -10.89 -11.62
C ALA A 44 -3.80 -11.91 -11.27
N CYS A 45 -3.09 -12.44 -12.28
CA CYS A 45 -1.93 -13.31 -12.07
C CYS A 45 -0.78 -12.55 -11.37
N LEU A 46 -0.48 -11.31 -11.77
CA LEU A 46 0.51 -10.48 -11.09
C LEU A 46 0.12 -10.24 -9.62
N ARG A 47 -1.15 -9.92 -9.36
CA ARG A 47 -1.67 -9.76 -8.01
C ARG A 47 -1.52 -11.04 -7.19
N LYS A 48 -1.82 -12.19 -7.81
CA LYS A 48 -1.64 -13.50 -7.18
C LYS A 48 -0.18 -13.75 -6.80
N GLU A 49 0.76 -13.51 -7.71
CA GLU A 49 2.19 -13.63 -7.45
C GLU A 49 2.66 -12.74 -6.29
N LEU A 50 2.17 -11.50 -6.21
CA LEU A 50 2.49 -10.61 -5.09
C LEU A 50 1.98 -11.18 -3.76
N ILE A 51 0.76 -11.70 -3.73
CA ILE A 51 0.17 -12.30 -2.52
C ILE A 51 0.94 -13.57 -2.11
N ASP A 52 1.19 -14.47 -3.05
CA ASP A 52 1.84 -15.74 -2.77
C ASP A 52 3.31 -15.56 -2.35
N THR A 53 3.99 -14.54 -2.88
CA THR A 53 5.40 -14.27 -2.58
C THR A 53 5.62 -13.45 -1.32
N LEU A 54 4.79 -12.43 -1.09
CA LEU A 54 5.00 -11.43 -0.03
C LEU A 54 4.06 -11.63 1.18
N GLY A 55 3.04 -12.45 1.02
CA GLY A 55 1.93 -12.57 1.95
C GLY A 55 0.88 -11.48 1.76
N MET A 56 -0.31 -11.71 2.32
CA MET A 56 -1.52 -10.91 2.13
C MET A 56 -1.32 -9.45 2.50
N GLU A 57 -0.84 -9.18 3.71
CA GLU A 57 -0.70 -7.83 4.27
C GLU A 57 0.26 -6.94 3.46
N ARG A 58 1.43 -7.47 3.07
CA ARG A 58 2.40 -6.71 2.26
C ARG A 58 1.90 -6.47 0.85
N ALA A 59 1.25 -7.47 0.25
CA ALA A 59 0.63 -7.32 -1.06
C ALA A 59 -0.48 -6.25 -1.01
N GLN A 60 -1.31 -6.25 0.03
CA GLN A 60 -2.32 -5.22 0.27
C GLN A 60 -1.69 -3.82 0.30
N GLY A 61 -0.65 -3.62 1.11
CA GLY A 61 0.02 -2.31 1.19
C GLY A 61 0.59 -1.85 -0.16
N LEU A 62 1.24 -2.75 -0.93
CA LEU A 62 1.75 -2.42 -2.25
C LEU A 62 0.65 -2.03 -3.24
N LEU A 63 -0.42 -2.82 -3.31
CA LEU A 63 -1.54 -2.60 -4.21
C LEU A 63 -2.33 -1.35 -3.83
N THR A 64 -2.54 -1.10 -2.54
CA THR A 64 -3.17 0.13 -2.04
C THR A 64 -2.37 1.36 -2.46
N ARG A 65 -1.04 1.35 -2.30
CA ARG A 65 -0.18 2.50 -2.71
C ARG A 65 -0.13 2.68 -4.23
N MET A 66 -0.15 1.60 -4.99
CA MET A 66 -0.25 1.66 -6.45
C MET A 66 -1.55 2.33 -6.88
N GLY A 67 -2.68 1.89 -6.32
CA GLY A 67 -3.98 2.50 -6.58
C GLY A 67 -4.01 3.98 -6.14
N TYR A 68 -3.48 4.29 -4.97
CA TYR A 68 -3.40 5.67 -4.46
C TYR A 68 -2.66 6.60 -5.43
N ALA A 69 -1.52 6.16 -5.96
CA ALA A 69 -0.76 6.95 -6.92
C ALA A 69 -1.52 7.17 -8.24
N SER A 70 -2.27 6.17 -8.71
CA SER A 70 -3.14 6.30 -9.88
C SER A 70 -4.26 7.30 -9.64
N GLY A 71 -4.96 7.18 -8.49
CA GLY A 71 -6.04 8.10 -8.13
C GLY A 71 -5.58 9.56 -8.01
N VAL A 72 -4.40 9.82 -7.45
CA VAL A 72 -3.82 11.18 -7.39
C VAL A 72 -3.64 11.77 -8.79
N ARG A 73 -3.17 10.97 -9.77
CA ARG A 73 -3.01 11.41 -11.16
C ARG A 73 -4.34 11.79 -11.80
N ASP A 74 -5.35 10.98 -11.61
CA ASP A 74 -6.68 11.25 -12.16
C ASP A 74 -7.35 12.45 -11.51
N ALA A 75 -7.06 12.74 -10.24
CA ALA A 75 -7.51 13.95 -9.58
C ALA A 75 -6.92 15.21 -10.20
N GLU A 76 -5.68 15.18 -10.69
CA GLU A 76 -5.06 16.28 -11.43
C GLU A 76 -5.86 16.57 -12.71
N LEU A 77 -6.23 15.53 -13.46
CA LEU A 77 -7.06 15.65 -14.66
C LEU A 77 -8.46 16.22 -14.33
N ALA A 78 -9.10 15.69 -13.28
CA ALA A 78 -10.42 16.17 -12.86
C ALA A 78 -10.38 17.63 -12.42
N ARG A 79 -9.35 18.05 -11.69
CA ARG A 79 -9.16 19.44 -11.25
C ARG A 79 -8.93 20.40 -12.42
N ALA A 80 -8.16 19.99 -13.42
CA ALA A 80 -7.91 20.80 -14.62
C ALA A 80 -9.19 21.07 -15.43
N ARG A 81 -10.20 20.19 -15.28
CA ARG A 81 -11.50 20.30 -15.98
C ARG A 81 -12.62 20.87 -15.10
N ALA A 82 -12.35 21.20 -13.84
CA ALA A 82 -13.36 21.65 -12.90
C ALA A 82 -13.86 23.09 -13.14
N GLU A 83 -13.27 23.83 -14.10
CA GLU A 83 -13.68 25.21 -14.38
C GLU A 83 -15.12 25.25 -14.90
N GLY A 84 -15.96 25.99 -14.18
CA GLY A 84 -17.38 26.14 -14.50
C GLY A 84 -18.31 25.01 -14.01
N LEU A 85 -17.75 23.96 -13.38
CA LEU A 85 -18.52 22.85 -12.81
C LEU A 85 -18.75 23.06 -11.29
N ASP A 86 -19.84 22.51 -10.78
CA ASP A 86 -19.99 22.38 -9.32
C ASP A 86 -19.04 21.31 -8.75
N ASP A 87 -18.85 21.33 -7.41
CA ASP A 87 -17.89 20.44 -6.75
C ASP A 87 -18.23 18.95 -6.95
N ILE A 88 -19.51 18.59 -7.01
CA ILE A 88 -19.95 17.19 -7.21
C ILE A 88 -19.71 16.76 -8.64
N GLU A 89 -20.08 17.59 -9.61
CA GLU A 89 -19.90 17.31 -11.02
C GLU A 89 -18.41 17.16 -11.37
N ALA A 90 -17.57 18.06 -10.87
CA ALA A 90 -16.14 17.97 -11.02
C ALA A 90 -15.54 16.72 -10.35
N PHE A 91 -16.02 16.37 -9.14
CA PHE A 91 -15.60 15.18 -8.42
C PHE A 91 -15.94 13.88 -9.17
N MET A 92 -17.10 13.83 -9.83
CA MET A 92 -17.58 12.64 -10.51
C MET A 92 -16.73 12.23 -11.71
N ALA A 93 -15.78 13.04 -12.15
CA ALA A 93 -14.82 12.66 -13.18
C ALA A 93 -14.00 11.41 -12.79
N GLY A 94 -13.57 11.29 -11.54
CA GLY A 94 -12.81 10.12 -11.05
C GLY A 94 -13.60 8.82 -11.09
N PRO A 95 -14.80 8.72 -10.50
CA PRO A 95 -15.68 7.58 -10.64
C PRO A 95 -15.94 7.16 -12.10
N ARG A 96 -16.08 8.13 -13.01
CA ARG A 96 -16.24 7.87 -14.45
C ARG A 96 -14.96 7.35 -15.10
N LEU A 97 -13.79 7.90 -14.72
CA LEU A 97 -12.48 7.41 -15.19
C LEU A 97 -12.25 5.97 -14.76
N HIS A 98 -12.50 5.65 -13.50
CA HIS A 98 -12.36 4.30 -12.95
C HIS A 98 -13.26 3.28 -13.69
N THR A 99 -14.45 3.71 -14.12
CA THR A 99 -15.34 2.91 -14.96
C THR A 99 -14.81 2.80 -16.40
N LEU A 100 -14.31 3.89 -16.98
CA LEU A 100 -13.73 3.92 -18.33
C LEU A 100 -12.52 3.00 -18.47
N GLU A 101 -11.70 2.94 -17.44
CA GLU A 101 -10.51 2.08 -17.36
C GLU A 101 -10.85 0.59 -17.25
N GLY A 102 -12.13 0.26 -17.08
CA GLY A 102 -12.60 -1.14 -16.99
C GLY A 102 -12.33 -1.80 -15.64
N ILE A 103 -12.05 -1.01 -14.62
CA ILE A 103 -11.72 -1.49 -13.27
C ILE A 103 -13.00 -1.94 -12.54
N VAL A 104 -14.02 -1.07 -12.55
CA VAL A 104 -15.28 -1.30 -11.83
C VAL A 104 -16.35 -0.33 -12.30
N ARG A 105 -17.62 -0.73 -12.28
CA ARG A 105 -18.73 0.22 -12.47
C ARG A 105 -19.05 0.89 -11.14
N VAL A 106 -18.84 2.20 -11.07
CA VAL A 106 -19.08 2.99 -9.87
C VAL A 106 -20.47 3.59 -9.89
N VAL A 107 -21.29 3.23 -8.89
CA VAL A 107 -22.66 3.72 -8.72
C VAL A 107 -22.72 4.56 -7.45
N PRO A 108 -23.01 5.87 -7.54
CA PRO A 108 -23.12 6.71 -6.37
C PRO A 108 -24.40 6.42 -5.57
N VAL A 109 -24.27 6.32 -4.24
CA VAL A 109 -25.39 6.18 -3.30
C VAL A 109 -25.65 7.51 -2.58
N ARG A 110 -24.59 8.09 -2.02
CA ARG A 110 -24.64 9.39 -1.34
C ARG A 110 -23.32 10.10 -1.53
N ILE A 111 -23.39 11.36 -1.92
CA ILE A 111 -22.22 12.21 -2.13
C ILE A 111 -22.46 13.58 -1.50
N GLU A 112 -21.47 14.03 -0.72
CA GLU A 112 -21.37 15.40 -0.21
C GLU A 112 -19.96 15.89 -0.47
N VAL A 113 -19.81 16.91 -1.31
CA VAL A 113 -18.51 17.50 -1.66
C VAL A 113 -18.61 18.99 -1.50
N VAL A 114 -17.82 19.57 -0.59
CA VAL A 114 -17.70 21.01 -0.39
C VAL A 114 -16.23 21.33 -0.20
N ARG A 115 -15.52 21.60 -1.30
CA ARG A 115 -14.07 21.85 -1.30
C ARG A 115 -13.69 23.03 -0.42
N ALA A 116 -14.46 24.11 -0.44
CA ALA A 116 -14.18 25.33 0.33
C ALA A 116 -14.10 25.09 1.85
N SER A 117 -14.90 24.14 2.39
CA SER A 117 -14.88 23.77 3.81
C SER A 117 -14.11 22.48 4.10
N GLY A 118 -13.66 21.77 3.07
CA GLY A 118 -13.06 20.45 3.19
C GLY A 118 -14.05 19.36 3.62
N ARG A 119 -15.37 19.62 3.60
CA ARG A 119 -16.38 18.61 3.97
C ARG A 119 -16.56 17.62 2.84
N PHE A 120 -16.47 16.34 3.19
CA PHE A 120 -16.62 15.24 2.26
C PHE A 120 -17.35 14.07 2.91
N TYR A 121 -18.27 13.48 2.19
CA TYR A 121 -18.82 12.16 2.43
C TYR A 121 -19.10 11.51 1.06
N GLY A 122 -18.63 10.30 0.84
CA GLY A 122 -18.85 9.54 -0.38
C GLY A 122 -19.24 8.11 -0.08
N GLU A 123 -20.38 7.67 -0.59
CA GLU A 123 -20.85 6.30 -0.50
C GLU A 123 -21.17 5.79 -1.89
N PHE A 124 -20.55 4.68 -2.29
CA PHE A 124 -20.66 4.12 -3.62
C PHE A 124 -20.86 2.60 -3.55
N ILE A 125 -21.60 2.09 -4.53
CA ILE A 125 -21.61 0.67 -4.86
C ILE A 125 -20.67 0.46 -6.05
N TRP A 126 -19.84 -0.56 -5.95
CA TRP A 126 -18.98 -1.05 -7.00
C TRP A 126 -19.56 -2.34 -7.58
N GLU A 127 -20.03 -2.26 -8.81
CA GLU A 127 -20.51 -3.41 -9.56
C GLU A 127 -19.40 -3.95 -10.46
N HIS A 128 -19.29 -5.25 -10.58
CA HIS A 128 -18.29 -5.92 -11.42
C HIS A 128 -16.85 -5.61 -11.04
N SER A 129 -16.55 -5.50 -9.74
CA SER A 129 -15.16 -5.33 -9.27
C SER A 129 -14.28 -6.47 -9.77
N TRP A 130 -13.32 -6.15 -10.69
CA TRP A 130 -12.38 -7.13 -11.21
C TRP A 130 -11.53 -7.74 -10.08
N GLU A 131 -11.11 -6.92 -9.14
CA GLU A 131 -10.23 -7.29 -8.03
C GLU A 131 -10.92 -8.28 -7.09
N GLY A 132 -12.17 -7.99 -6.71
CA GLY A 132 -12.99 -8.90 -5.89
C GLY A 132 -13.31 -10.21 -6.58
N GLN A 133 -13.66 -10.16 -7.89
CA GLN A 133 -13.96 -11.34 -8.68
C GLN A 133 -12.73 -12.28 -8.81
N TRP A 134 -11.56 -11.75 -9.17
CA TRP A 134 -10.36 -12.54 -9.33
C TRP A 134 -9.79 -13.04 -8.01
N HIS A 135 -9.91 -12.26 -6.93
CA HIS A 135 -9.54 -12.75 -5.60
C HIS A 135 -10.36 -13.98 -5.22
N ARG A 136 -11.67 -13.89 -5.41
CA ARG A 136 -12.58 -15.00 -5.14
C ARG A 136 -12.28 -16.21 -6.03
N HIS A 137 -11.89 -15.99 -7.26
CA HIS A 137 -11.51 -17.07 -8.19
C HIS A 137 -10.27 -17.84 -7.71
N PHE A 138 -9.24 -17.15 -7.21
CA PHE A 138 -7.98 -17.79 -6.79
C PHE A 138 -7.98 -18.32 -5.36
N TYR A 139 -8.64 -17.62 -4.44
CA TYR A 139 -8.53 -17.87 -3.01
C TYR A 139 -9.87 -18.23 -2.35
N GLY A 140 -10.99 -18.18 -3.08
CA GLY A 140 -12.31 -18.37 -2.50
C GLY A 140 -12.80 -17.14 -1.73
N THR A 141 -13.73 -17.36 -0.79
CA THR A 141 -14.27 -16.29 0.05
C THR A 141 -13.28 -15.94 1.16
N HIS A 142 -13.05 -14.64 1.33
CA HIS A 142 -12.14 -14.10 2.34
C HIS A 142 -12.93 -13.48 3.52
N SER A 143 -12.29 -13.36 4.68
CA SER A 143 -12.90 -12.76 5.88
C SER A 143 -12.89 -11.23 5.88
N GLU A 144 -12.06 -10.62 5.06
CA GLU A 144 -11.86 -9.17 4.98
C GLU A 144 -11.97 -8.68 3.53
N PRO A 145 -12.25 -7.38 3.32
CA PRO A 145 -12.32 -6.79 2.00
C PRO A 145 -11.01 -6.91 1.22
N VAL A 146 -11.12 -7.13 -0.09
CA VAL A 146 -9.95 -7.47 -0.93
C VAL A 146 -9.72 -6.52 -2.11
N CYS A 147 -10.52 -5.47 -2.29
CA CYS A 147 -10.39 -4.53 -3.40
C CYS A 147 -9.35 -3.43 -3.12
N TRP A 148 -8.14 -3.84 -2.82
CA TRP A 148 -7.10 -2.96 -2.26
C TRP A 148 -6.62 -1.89 -3.22
N THR A 149 -6.42 -2.21 -4.49
CA THR A 149 -6.03 -1.24 -5.51
C THR A 149 -7.12 -0.20 -5.71
N GLN A 150 -8.38 -0.65 -5.75
CA GLN A 150 -9.55 0.21 -5.93
C GLN A 150 -9.77 1.14 -4.71
N ILE A 151 -9.60 0.64 -3.49
CA ILE A 151 -9.63 1.46 -2.26
C ILE A 151 -8.49 2.46 -2.26
N GLY A 152 -7.29 2.04 -2.64
CA GLY A 152 -6.15 2.94 -2.80
C GLY A 152 -6.46 4.08 -3.76
N TYR A 153 -7.01 3.74 -4.94
CA TYR A 153 -7.43 4.73 -5.93
C TYR A 153 -8.44 5.73 -5.36
N ALA A 154 -9.52 5.25 -4.74
CA ALA A 154 -10.56 6.10 -4.16
C ALA A 154 -9.98 7.06 -3.10
N CYS A 155 -9.09 6.57 -2.22
CA CYS A 155 -8.39 7.38 -1.23
C CYS A 155 -7.48 8.43 -1.89
N GLY A 156 -6.66 8.02 -2.87
CA GLY A 156 -5.72 8.90 -3.56
C GLY A 156 -6.42 9.99 -4.36
N TYR A 157 -7.40 9.59 -5.18
CA TYR A 157 -8.21 10.51 -5.96
C TYR A 157 -8.89 11.56 -5.08
N THR A 158 -9.64 11.10 -4.10
CA THR A 158 -10.45 11.99 -3.27
C THR A 158 -9.57 12.88 -2.38
N SER A 159 -8.49 12.35 -1.82
CA SER A 159 -7.56 13.16 -1.02
C SER A 159 -6.92 14.27 -1.85
N ALA A 160 -6.45 13.96 -3.06
CA ALA A 160 -5.88 14.96 -3.96
C ALA A 160 -6.93 15.96 -4.43
N PHE A 161 -8.16 15.52 -4.77
CA PHE A 161 -9.24 16.40 -5.19
C PHE A 161 -9.66 17.36 -4.08
N MET A 162 -9.81 16.88 -2.85
CA MET A 162 -10.23 17.67 -1.69
C MET A 162 -9.09 18.50 -1.07
N GLY A 163 -7.82 18.17 -1.35
CA GLY A 163 -6.66 18.80 -0.74
C GLY A 163 -6.48 18.45 0.74
N ARG A 164 -7.07 17.32 1.20
CA ARG A 164 -6.94 16.79 2.57
C ARG A 164 -7.05 15.27 2.58
N PRO A 165 -6.51 14.59 3.58
CA PRO A 165 -6.60 13.13 3.66
C PRO A 165 -8.04 12.64 3.79
N ILE A 166 -8.46 11.80 2.84
CA ILE A 166 -9.74 11.11 2.86
C ILE A 166 -9.44 9.60 2.86
N LEU A 167 -10.08 8.88 3.77
CA LEU A 167 -9.99 7.43 3.87
C LEU A 167 -11.31 6.80 3.43
N TYR A 168 -11.22 5.86 2.50
CA TYR A 168 -12.32 4.97 2.15
C TYR A 168 -12.13 3.61 2.83
N LYS A 169 -13.26 3.03 3.24
CA LYS A 169 -13.34 1.64 3.70
C LYS A 169 -14.37 0.91 2.86
N GLU A 170 -14.04 -0.30 2.49
CA GLU A 170 -14.95 -1.24 1.87
C GLU A 170 -15.72 -1.97 2.97
N VAL A 171 -17.03 -1.83 3.00
CA VAL A 171 -17.93 -2.36 4.05
C VAL A 171 -18.71 -3.59 3.59
N GLU A 172 -18.84 -3.80 2.28
CA GLU A 172 -19.33 -5.02 1.62
C GLU A 172 -18.36 -5.33 0.48
N CYS A 173 -18.03 -6.60 0.25
CA CYS A 173 -17.06 -6.99 -0.77
C CYS A 173 -17.44 -8.32 -1.44
N VAL A 174 -17.38 -8.34 -2.77
CA VAL A 174 -17.57 -9.58 -3.56
C VAL A 174 -16.58 -10.66 -3.13
N GLY A 175 -15.36 -10.30 -2.75
CA GLY A 175 -14.37 -11.22 -2.20
C GLY A 175 -14.76 -11.82 -0.84
N MET A 176 -15.62 -11.15 -0.08
CA MET A 176 -16.22 -11.68 1.16
C MET A 176 -17.49 -12.50 0.93
N GLY A 177 -17.98 -12.54 -0.30
CA GLY A 177 -19.20 -13.27 -0.67
C GLY A 177 -20.41 -12.39 -0.86
N ASP A 178 -20.30 -11.07 -0.73
CA ASP A 178 -21.39 -10.12 -1.00
C ASP A 178 -21.69 -10.05 -2.50
N ASN A 179 -22.88 -9.55 -2.84
CA ASN A 179 -23.30 -9.42 -4.23
C ASN A 179 -22.53 -8.31 -4.98
N ASN A 180 -22.20 -7.23 -4.30
CA ASN A 180 -21.43 -6.08 -4.79
C ASN A 180 -20.46 -5.63 -3.73
N CYS A 181 -19.54 -4.75 -4.10
CA CYS A 181 -18.74 -4.05 -3.14
C CYS A 181 -19.40 -2.72 -2.78
N ARG A 182 -19.30 -2.30 -1.52
CA ARG A 182 -19.79 -1.02 -1.03
C ARG A 182 -18.71 -0.32 -0.28
N ILE A 183 -18.47 0.93 -0.64
CA ILE A 183 -17.43 1.75 -0.02
C ILE A 183 -17.99 3.02 0.60
N ILE A 184 -17.40 3.44 1.72
CA ILE A 184 -17.71 4.68 2.39
C ILE A 184 -16.41 5.46 2.58
N GLY A 185 -16.41 6.73 2.15
CA GLY A 185 -15.28 7.65 2.27
C GLY A 185 -15.64 8.89 3.07
N LYS A 186 -14.73 9.28 3.97
CA LYS A 186 -14.83 10.52 4.75
C LYS A 186 -13.44 10.97 5.21
N PRO A 187 -13.30 12.20 5.74
CA PRO A 187 -12.05 12.67 6.31
C PRO A 187 -11.46 11.65 7.27
N ILE A 188 -10.14 11.45 7.18
CA ILE A 188 -9.47 10.37 7.93
C ILE A 188 -9.66 10.50 9.44
N GLU A 189 -9.75 11.70 9.95
CA GLU A 189 -9.98 12.01 11.37
C GLU A 189 -11.39 11.67 11.87
N GLU A 190 -12.34 11.42 10.96
CA GLU A 190 -13.69 10.98 11.29
C GLU A 190 -13.80 9.46 11.43
N TRP A 191 -12.70 8.75 11.22
CA TRP A 191 -12.62 7.31 11.42
C TRP A 191 -11.93 6.99 12.76
N PRO A 192 -12.62 6.34 13.71
CA PRO A 192 -12.03 6.04 15.03
C PRO A 192 -10.86 5.05 14.95
N ASP A 193 -10.84 4.22 13.92
CA ASP A 193 -9.87 3.15 13.64
C ASP A 193 -8.95 3.51 12.45
N ALA A 194 -8.76 4.80 12.16
CA ALA A 194 -7.94 5.26 11.03
C ALA A 194 -6.49 4.72 11.08
N ASP A 195 -5.93 4.59 12.29
CA ASP A 195 -4.53 4.17 12.47
C ASP A 195 -4.31 2.72 12.01
N GLU A 196 -5.31 1.86 12.10
CA GLU A 196 -5.27 0.47 11.60
C GLU A 196 -5.09 0.39 10.08
N HIS A 197 -5.45 1.45 9.35
CA HIS A 197 -5.35 1.49 7.89
C HIS A 197 -4.17 2.31 7.37
N LYS A 198 -3.61 3.21 8.19
CA LYS A 198 -2.54 4.14 7.77
C LYS A 198 -1.27 3.41 7.29
N HIS A 199 -0.95 2.28 7.90
CA HIS A 199 0.25 1.53 7.55
C HIS A 199 0.24 1.03 6.10
N PHE A 200 -0.93 0.76 5.50
CA PHE A 200 -1.02 0.36 4.09
C PHE A 200 -0.59 1.47 3.12
N PHE A 201 -0.66 2.73 3.56
CA PHE A 201 -0.26 3.90 2.75
C PHE A 201 1.20 4.30 2.95
N SER A 202 1.88 3.78 3.97
CA SER A 202 3.30 4.03 4.24
C SER A 202 4.17 2.99 3.55
N ARG A 203 5.39 3.41 3.15
CA ARG A 203 6.39 2.45 2.63
C ARG A 203 7.10 1.79 3.81
N GLU A 204 6.98 0.50 3.90
CA GLU A 204 7.82 -0.31 4.77
C GLU A 204 9.00 -0.86 3.97
N SER A 205 10.20 -0.57 4.43
CA SER A 205 11.41 -1.12 3.83
C SER A 205 11.64 -2.55 4.35
N ILE A 206 11.60 -3.54 3.46
CA ILE A 206 11.96 -4.93 3.80
C ILE A 206 13.38 -4.99 4.39
N ALA A 207 14.29 -4.15 3.88
CA ALA A 207 15.67 -4.08 4.39
C ALA A 207 15.72 -3.59 5.83
N GLU A 208 14.93 -2.58 6.21
CA GLU A 208 14.82 -2.10 7.59
C GLU A 208 14.22 -3.17 8.50
N GLN A 209 13.14 -3.84 8.09
CA GLN A 209 12.56 -4.95 8.86
C GLN A 209 13.55 -6.10 9.06
N LEU A 210 14.30 -6.48 8.03
CA LEU A 210 15.35 -7.51 8.14
C LEU A 210 16.46 -7.07 9.11
N PHE A 211 16.86 -5.81 9.05
CA PHE A 211 17.87 -5.27 9.96
C PHE A 211 17.39 -5.26 11.41
N ASP A 212 16.13 -4.85 11.64
CA ASP A 212 15.51 -4.85 12.97
C ASP A 212 15.35 -6.28 13.51
N LEU A 213 14.90 -7.22 12.68
CA LEU A 213 14.81 -8.63 13.06
C LEU A 213 16.18 -9.23 13.37
N GLN A 214 17.20 -8.94 12.57
CA GLN A 214 18.58 -9.38 12.87
C GLN A 214 19.09 -8.81 14.20
N THR A 215 18.78 -7.55 14.47
CA THR A 215 19.13 -6.88 15.72
C THR A 215 18.42 -7.54 16.91
N GLN A 216 17.11 -7.81 16.79
CA GLN A 216 16.35 -8.52 17.83
C GLN A 216 16.86 -9.93 18.06
N VAL A 217 17.15 -10.69 17.01
CA VAL A 217 17.73 -12.04 17.13
C VAL A 217 19.08 -11.99 17.83
N THR A 218 19.92 -10.99 17.51
CA THR A 218 21.22 -10.81 18.16
C THR A 218 21.06 -10.47 19.64
N GLN A 219 20.12 -9.60 20.00
CA GLN A 219 19.80 -9.26 21.39
C GLN A 219 19.24 -10.47 22.16
N LEU A 220 18.33 -11.24 21.56
CA LEU A 220 17.79 -12.45 22.19
C LEU A 220 18.88 -13.50 22.40
N ARG A 221 19.77 -13.70 21.41
CA ARG A 221 20.91 -14.61 21.55
C ARG A 221 21.87 -14.17 22.66
N SER A 222 22.13 -12.87 22.79
CA SER A 222 22.96 -12.35 23.90
C SER A 222 22.32 -12.56 25.25
N THR A 223 20.98 -12.49 25.35
CA THR A 223 20.23 -12.72 26.59
C THR A 223 20.16 -14.22 26.95
N ILE A 224 20.08 -15.11 25.95
CA ILE A 224 20.10 -16.57 26.16
C ILE A 224 21.51 -17.09 26.43
N GLY A 225 22.53 -16.48 25.81
CA GLY A 225 23.94 -16.81 25.99
C GLY A 225 24.53 -16.50 27.38
N ASP A 226 23.74 -15.90 28.28
CA ASP A 226 24.16 -15.58 29.67
C ASP A 226 24.45 -16.81 30.56
N LYS A 227 24.34 -18.02 30.02
CA LYS A 227 24.70 -19.26 30.74
C LYS A 227 25.99 -19.93 30.29
N GLU A 228 26.67 -19.45 29.24
CA GLU A 228 27.96 -20.00 28.83
C GLU A 228 29.12 -19.30 29.58
N LYS A 229 29.86 -20.10 30.30
CA LYS A 229 31.03 -19.61 31.08
C LYS A 229 32.09 -19.03 30.14
N LEU A 230 32.43 -17.79 30.37
CA LEU A 230 33.62 -17.18 29.78
C LEU A 230 34.89 -18.02 30.15
N PRO A 231 35.94 -18.05 29.29
CA PRO A 231 37.23 -18.61 29.67
C PRO A 231 37.69 -18.06 31.04
N ALA A 232 38.35 -18.88 31.84
CA ALA A 232 38.70 -18.56 33.22
C ALA A 232 39.46 -17.25 33.39
N ASP A 233 40.14 -16.80 32.34
CA ASP A 233 41.01 -15.62 32.28
C ASP A 233 40.26 -14.34 31.80
N MET A 234 39.01 -14.45 31.43
CA MET A 234 38.23 -13.32 30.93
C MET A 234 37.15 -12.90 31.93
N THR A 235 37.20 -11.64 32.31
CA THR A 235 36.18 -11.04 33.17
C THR A 235 35.55 -9.85 32.45
N GLY A 236 34.29 -9.93 32.14
CA GLY A 236 33.55 -8.83 31.51
C GLY A 236 32.06 -9.16 31.40
N ASN A 237 31.22 -8.19 31.68
CA ASN A 237 29.74 -8.39 31.73
C ASN A 237 28.99 -7.29 30.98
N SER A 238 29.70 -6.33 30.36
CA SER A 238 29.04 -5.28 29.59
C SER A 238 28.46 -5.81 28.28
N PRO A 239 27.34 -5.25 27.78
CA PRO A 239 26.81 -5.65 26.51
C PRO A 239 27.78 -5.59 25.33
N GLY A 240 28.67 -4.56 25.32
CA GLY A 240 29.72 -4.41 24.31
C GLY A 240 30.82 -5.48 24.39
N PHE A 241 31.22 -5.88 25.61
CA PHE A 241 32.16 -6.97 25.80
C PHE A 241 31.59 -8.32 25.31
N ARG A 242 30.35 -8.61 25.65
CA ARG A 242 29.69 -9.85 25.23
C ARG A 242 29.50 -9.92 23.71
N ALA A 243 29.08 -8.82 23.08
CA ALA A 243 28.94 -8.75 21.63
C ALA A 243 30.28 -8.98 20.91
N ALA A 244 31.36 -8.36 21.40
CA ALA A 244 32.69 -8.56 20.87
C ALA A 244 33.20 -10.00 21.04
N TYR A 245 32.95 -10.62 22.20
CA TYR A 245 33.32 -12.01 22.45
C TYR A 245 32.57 -13.00 21.55
N GLU A 246 31.26 -12.76 21.32
CA GLU A 246 30.46 -13.61 20.42
C GLU A 246 30.93 -13.50 18.97
N LEU A 247 31.25 -12.31 18.49
CA LEU A 247 31.85 -12.11 17.16
C LEU A 247 33.17 -12.85 17.01
N LEU A 248 33.99 -12.83 18.05
CA LEU A 248 35.27 -13.54 18.11
C LEU A 248 35.05 -15.06 17.97
N ARG A 249 34.11 -15.61 18.74
CA ARG A 249 33.76 -17.04 18.68
C ARG A 249 33.26 -17.46 17.29
N GLN A 250 32.48 -16.65 16.65
CA GLN A 250 32.01 -16.91 15.29
C GLN A 250 33.15 -16.90 14.28
N ALA A 251 34.15 -16.02 14.50
CA ALA A 251 35.35 -15.95 13.67
C ALA A 251 36.31 -17.14 13.89
N ALA A 252 36.39 -17.64 15.12
CA ALA A 252 37.35 -18.71 15.51
C ALA A 252 37.20 -20.02 14.73
N GLY A 253 35.99 -20.31 14.19
CA GLY A 253 35.75 -21.48 13.33
C GLY A 253 36.04 -21.26 11.85
N THR A 254 36.56 -20.10 11.46
CA THR A 254 36.75 -19.68 10.07
C THR A 254 38.20 -19.32 9.78
N ARG A 255 38.57 -19.13 8.49
CA ARG A 255 39.92 -18.67 8.10
C ARG A 255 39.97 -17.17 7.77
N ILE A 256 39.12 -16.35 8.42
CA ILE A 256 39.11 -14.91 8.21
C ILE A 256 40.14 -14.21 9.14
N ALA A 257 40.74 -13.12 8.66
CA ALA A 257 41.59 -12.28 9.49
C ALA A 257 40.69 -11.39 10.39
N VAL A 258 40.98 -11.37 11.69
CA VAL A 258 40.26 -10.55 12.68
C VAL A 258 41.14 -9.39 13.13
N LEU A 259 40.58 -8.17 13.02
CA LEU A 259 41.23 -6.95 13.55
C LEU A 259 40.56 -6.54 14.86
N LEU A 260 41.32 -6.51 15.95
CA LEU A 260 40.86 -6.06 17.26
C LEU A 260 41.25 -4.58 17.49
N LEU A 261 40.25 -3.72 17.56
CA LEU A 261 40.38 -2.28 17.80
C LEU A 261 39.87 -1.94 19.21
N GLY A 262 40.61 -1.03 19.91
CA GLY A 262 40.22 -0.56 21.22
C GLY A 262 41.36 0.16 21.93
N GLU A 263 41.06 0.86 23.02
CA GLU A 263 42.03 1.58 23.84
C GLU A 263 43.09 0.65 24.46
N THR A 264 44.22 1.22 24.90
CA THR A 264 45.28 0.46 25.60
C THR A 264 44.73 -0.04 26.94
N GLY A 265 44.93 -1.32 27.24
CA GLY A 265 44.52 -1.90 28.54
C GLY A 265 43.12 -2.53 28.55
N VAL A 266 42.31 -2.43 27.46
CA VAL A 266 40.96 -3.03 27.43
C VAL A 266 40.91 -4.56 27.23
N GLY A 267 42.04 -5.24 27.23
CA GLY A 267 42.12 -6.70 27.19
C GLY A 267 42.12 -7.32 25.77
N LYS A 268 42.54 -6.59 24.73
CA LYS A 268 42.65 -7.11 23.35
C LYS A 268 43.47 -8.37 23.23
N GLU A 269 44.53 -8.53 24.07
CA GLU A 269 45.37 -9.72 24.10
C GLU A 269 44.61 -10.97 24.57
N LEU A 270 43.66 -10.81 25.51
CA LEU A 270 42.84 -11.90 25.99
C LEU A 270 41.88 -12.36 24.89
N PHE A 271 41.32 -11.39 24.15
CA PHE A 271 40.51 -11.70 22.97
C PHE A 271 41.30 -12.42 21.88
N ALA A 272 42.52 -12.00 21.60
CA ALA A 272 43.40 -12.66 20.62
C ALA A 272 43.79 -14.08 21.01
N ARG A 273 43.95 -14.38 22.32
CA ARG A 273 44.22 -15.74 22.81
C ARG A 273 43.00 -16.65 22.80
N ALA A 274 41.81 -16.09 22.81
CA ALA A 274 40.56 -16.87 22.78
C ALA A 274 40.10 -17.24 21.34
N LEU A 275 40.81 -16.76 20.32
CA LEU A 275 40.61 -17.05 18.90
C LEU A 275 41.33 -18.33 18.55
#